data_c8af273a8a2a4e9030633c45906ebeea
#
_entry.id   c8af273a8a2a4e9030633c45906ebeea
#
_cell.length_a   1.000
_cell.length_b   1.000
_cell.length_c   1.000
_cell.angle_alpha   90.00
_cell.angle_beta   90.00
_cell.angle_gamma   90.00
#
_symmetry.space_group_name_H-M   'P 1'
#
loop_
_entity.id
_entity.type
_entity.pdbx_description
1 polymer ?
#
loop_
_entity_poly.entity_id
_entity_poly.type
_entity_poly.pdbx_seq_one_letter_code
_entity_poly.pdbx_strand_id
1 'polypeptide(L)'
;MEGVGFTVYKINKTADGKTPIDVTTNEGLVAASKLKAADFSQGAKLKDGLPADVLTKVAEGKTDTDGKWEVSKTLELGAYLVVETGPKDGYDPAVPFIAFVPMTANNGGDNQGTTWNYDVHAFPKNYKDEEPTKTVKDKDQNAGDKNLVYTVTGTARQLKPNTKRTQFQITDQIDPKLEITGVKVTAGGNEIKPEQDVDGKFYEGNKVDVSLKPEEAEKLKAGDKVVVTITTKLKPEFKNATDIAPNTGLVFQNNPDGTENHTPKETPKVKTYWGGLKFKKVDGGRNGLEGAEFQIVRQAAGQKCSEIDTKKKDSWTPVNGQQDGQVKTTFVSGQDGIVTITGLHVNDFEDNAEVTADAQSHYCLIETKAPKGKELLPEALEFKLVATQKTPESVYELASVQVGATPGEVVNSDDTTPNLPMTGGAGVGILAAIGAAIVAAGAWFARRGAKN
;
A
#
# COMPACT_ATOMS: atom_id res chain seq x y z
N MET A 1 10.01 -6.15 -32.24
CA MET A 1 9.13 -5.96 -31.03
C MET A 1 7.77 -5.57 -31.53
N GLU A 2 6.75 -6.33 -31.23
CA GLU A 2 5.37 -6.12 -31.69
C GLU A 2 4.63 -5.06 -30.87
N GLY A 3 3.75 -4.28 -31.54
CA GLY A 3 2.82 -3.36 -30.90
C GLY A 3 3.38 -1.99 -30.49
N VAL A 4 4.65 -1.71 -30.83
CA VAL A 4 5.27 -0.41 -30.54
C VAL A 4 4.72 0.65 -31.49
N GLY A 5 4.16 1.73 -30.93
CA GLY A 5 3.53 2.80 -31.68
C GLY A 5 4.52 3.90 -32.09
N PHE A 6 4.48 4.32 -33.35
CA PHE A 6 5.27 5.44 -33.86
C PHE A 6 4.39 6.47 -34.55
N THR A 7 4.80 7.73 -34.44
CA THR A 7 4.22 8.84 -35.20
C THR A 7 5.32 9.57 -35.96
N VAL A 8 5.06 9.87 -37.22
CA VAL A 8 5.96 10.61 -38.12
C VAL A 8 5.40 11.98 -38.38
N TYR A 9 6.23 13.00 -38.16
CA TYR A 9 5.91 14.40 -38.42
C TYR A 9 6.83 14.96 -39.49
N LYS A 10 6.28 15.60 -40.54
CA LYS A 10 7.06 16.41 -41.48
C LYS A 10 7.51 17.68 -40.74
N ILE A 11 8.80 18.01 -40.83
CA ILE A 11 9.36 19.23 -40.27
C ILE A 11 9.24 20.31 -41.35
N ASN A 12 8.37 21.29 -41.11
CA ASN A 12 8.12 22.38 -42.09
C ASN A 12 9.01 23.60 -41.83
N LYS A 13 9.39 23.80 -40.54
CA LYS A 13 10.20 24.94 -40.10
C LYS A 13 11.16 24.52 -38.99
N THR A 14 12.18 25.32 -38.71
CA THR A 14 12.98 25.21 -37.47
C THR A 14 12.09 25.31 -36.24
N ALA A 15 12.51 24.77 -35.09
CA ALA A 15 11.69 24.71 -33.88
C ALA A 15 11.21 26.07 -33.35
N ASP A 16 11.94 27.13 -33.66
CA ASP A 16 11.56 28.52 -33.35
C ASP A 16 10.52 29.12 -34.35
N GLY A 17 10.11 28.33 -35.34
CA GLY A 17 9.11 28.69 -36.34
C GLY A 17 9.58 29.70 -37.43
N LYS A 18 10.87 30.06 -37.44
CA LYS A 18 11.35 31.19 -38.31
C LYS A 18 11.79 30.75 -39.68
N THR A 19 12.54 29.64 -39.78
CA THR A 19 13.17 29.23 -41.06
C THR A 19 12.44 28.02 -41.66
N PRO A 20 11.92 28.14 -42.89
CA PRO A 20 11.32 27.03 -43.62
C PRO A 20 12.34 25.91 -43.90
N ILE A 21 11.90 24.64 -43.84
CA ILE A 21 12.69 23.47 -44.18
C ILE A 21 12.19 22.92 -45.53
N ASP A 22 12.74 23.46 -46.59
CA ASP A 22 12.51 22.97 -47.96
C ASP A 22 13.79 22.38 -48.52
N VAL A 23 13.89 21.07 -48.50
CA VAL A 23 15.07 20.30 -48.94
C VAL A 23 15.32 20.36 -50.47
N THR A 24 14.44 21.02 -51.21
CA THR A 24 14.60 21.27 -52.65
C THR A 24 15.38 22.55 -52.94
N THR A 25 15.64 23.37 -51.91
CA THR A 25 16.38 24.63 -52.00
C THR A 25 17.69 24.55 -51.23
N ASN A 26 18.70 25.32 -51.66
CA ASN A 26 20.00 25.37 -50.95
C ASN A 26 19.86 25.90 -49.53
N GLU A 27 19.03 26.91 -49.34
CA GLU A 27 18.75 27.52 -48.00
C GLU A 27 18.07 26.50 -47.07
N GLY A 28 17.06 25.81 -47.58
CA GLY A 28 16.36 24.76 -46.85
C GLY A 28 17.23 23.54 -46.53
N LEU A 29 18.13 23.12 -47.44
CA LEU A 29 19.12 22.10 -47.18
C LEU A 29 20.11 22.49 -46.08
N VAL A 30 20.61 23.72 -46.08
CA VAL A 30 21.46 24.26 -45.01
C VAL A 30 20.72 24.29 -43.66
N ALA A 31 19.45 24.68 -43.67
CA ALA A 31 18.62 24.69 -42.47
C ALA A 31 18.38 23.25 -41.99
N ALA A 32 18.04 22.31 -42.88
CA ALA A 32 17.79 20.90 -42.58
C ALA A 32 19.03 20.21 -42.00
N SER A 33 20.23 20.52 -42.49
CA SER A 33 21.49 19.93 -41.99
C SER A 33 21.82 20.29 -40.54
N LYS A 34 21.18 21.33 -39.98
CA LYS A 34 21.36 21.80 -38.61
C LYS A 34 20.27 21.30 -37.63
N LEU A 35 19.24 20.63 -38.14
CA LEU A 35 18.15 20.13 -37.32
C LEU A 35 18.65 19.09 -36.31
N LYS A 36 18.14 19.21 -35.09
CA LYS A 36 18.34 18.22 -34.02
C LYS A 36 16.96 17.80 -33.48
N ALA A 37 16.77 16.52 -33.31
CA ALA A 37 15.50 16.01 -32.73
C ALA A 37 15.18 16.64 -31.38
N ALA A 38 16.20 16.90 -30.55
CA ALA A 38 16.08 17.56 -29.25
C ALA A 38 15.51 19.01 -29.32
N ASP A 39 15.53 19.66 -30.48
CA ASP A 39 14.92 20.96 -30.64
C ASP A 39 13.39 20.88 -30.64
N PHE A 40 12.82 19.74 -31.07
CA PHE A 40 11.40 19.46 -31.22
C PHE A 40 10.85 18.52 -30.13
N SER A 41 11.71 17.90 -29.34
CA SER A 41 11.32 16.91 -28.34
C SER A 41 11.93 17.20 -26.97
N GLN A 42 11.22 16.79 -25.92
CA GLN A 42 11.71 16.72 -24.55
C GLN A 42 11.57 15.27 -24.07
N GLY A 43 12.71 14.60 -23.88
CA GLY A 43 12.71 13.15 -23.70
C GLY A 43 12.12 12.46 -24.93
N ALA A 44 11.19 11.52 -24.71
CA ALA A 44 10.52 10.78 -25.79
C ALA A 44 9.24 11.45 -26.33
N LYS A 45 8.90 12.67 -25.88
CA LYS A 45 7.67 13.39 -26.25
C LYS A 45 8.00 14.63 -27.04
N LEU A 46 7.01 15.14 -27.79
CA LEU A 46 7.12 16.48 -28.38
C LEU A 46 7.27 17.54 -27.27
N LYS A 47 8.03 18.59 -27.58
CA LYS A 47 8.14 19.77 -26.73
C LYS A 47 6.81 20.54 -26.70
N ASP A 48 6.43 20.99 -25.51
CA ASP A 48 5.32 21.92 -25.36
C ASP A 48 5.67 23.30 -25.95
N GLY A 49 4.67 23.99 -26.51
CA GLY A 49 4.82 25.36 -27.03
C GLY A 49 5.49 25.47 -28.40
N LEU A 50 5.68 24.38 -29.15
CA LEU A 50 6.07 24.50 -30.56
C LEU A 50 5.00 25.23 -31.35
N PRO A 51 5.38 26.17 -32.27
CA PRO A 51 4.39 26.81 -33.15
C PRO A 51 3.63 25.76 -33.99
N ALA A 52 2.34 26.01 -34.22
CA ALA A 52 1.44 25.02 -34.82
C ALA A 52 1.83 24.59 -36.26
N ASP A 53 2.60 25.40 -36.96
CA ASP A 53 3.03 25.21 -38.35
C ASP A 53 4.43 24.61 -38.48
N VAL A 54 5.11 24.32 -37.36
CA VAL A 54 6.45 23.71 -37.33
C VAL A 54 6.45 22.24 -37.73
N LEU A 55 5.49 21.50 -37.25
CA LEU A 55 5.35 20.05 -37.47
C LEU A 55 3.98 19.73 -38.06
N THR A 56 3.97 18.86 -39.08
CA THR A 56 2.73 18.27 -39.61
C THR A 56 2.76 16.77 -39.42
N LYS A 57 1.79 16.20 -38.70
CA LYS A 57 1.63 14.75 -38.60
C LYS A 57 1.32 14.16 -39.96
N VAL A 58 2.14 13.21 -40.42
CA VAL A 58 2.00 12.61 -41.74
C VAL A 58 1.66 11.12 -41.71
N ALA A 59 2.09 10.41 -40.66
CA ALA A 59 1.78 8.99 -40.49
C ALA A 59 1.80 8.60 -39.01
N GLU A 60 1.07 7.56 -38.69
CA GLU A 60 1.18 6.84 -37.42
C GLU A 60 0.82 5.36 -37.60
N GLY A 61 1.35 4.51 -36.76
CA GLY A 61 1.05 3.08 -36.76
C GLY A 61 1.83 2.34 -35.70
N LYS A 62 1.64 1.02 -35.70
CA LYS A 62 2.29 0.10 -34.77
C LYS A 62 3.09 -0.95 -35.51
N THR A 63 4.17 -1.40 -34.88
CA THR A 63 4.95 -2.52 -35.39
C THR A 63 4.15 -3.83 -35.33
N ASP A 64 4.34 -4.66 -36.35
CA ASP A 64 3.75 -6.01 -36.47
C ASP A 64 4.52 -7.05 -35.61
N THR A 65 4.19 -8.32 -35.79
CA THR A 65 4.81 -9.48 -35.12
C THR A 65 6.31 -9.60 -35.39
N ASP A 66 6.78 -9.15 -36.57
CA ASP A 66 8.20 -9.10 -36.92
C ASP A 66 8.91 -7.86 -36.37
N GLY A 67 8.15 -6.97 -35.70
CA GLY A 67 8.66 -5.70 -35.18
C GLY A 67 8.86 -4.64 -36.27
N LYS A 68 8.19 -4.76 -37.39
CA LYS A 68 8.25 -3.82 -38.53
C LYS A 68 6.98 -2.99 -38.59
N TRP A 69 7.15 -1.76 -39.03
CA TRP A 69 6.05 -0.88 -39.42
C TRP A 69 6.47 -0.10 -40.66
N GLU A 70 5.63 -0.10 -41.65
CA GLU A 70 5.81 0.63 -42.91
C GLU A 70 4.82 1.76 -43.01
N VAL A 71 5.29 2.95 -43.43
CA VAL A 71 4.41 4.08 -43.73
C VAL A 71 3.65 3.76 -45.04
N SER A 72 2.33 3.60 -44.94
CA SER A 72 1.46 3.14 -46.01
C SER A 72 1.33 4.10 -47.22
N LYS A 73 1.88 5.31 -47.12
CA LYS A 73 1.86 6.32 -48.17
C LYS A 73 3.27 6.78 -48.55
N THR A 74 3.45 7.17 -49.82
CA THR A 74 4.67 7.81 -50.24
C THR A 74 4.88 9.13 -49.54
N LEU A 75 6.02 9.31 -48.88
CA LEU A 75 6.41 10.57 -48.26
C LEU A 75 7.06 11.46 -49.31
N GLU A 76 6.78 12.75 -49.26
CA GLU A 76 7.43 13.77 -50.06
C GLU A 76 8.92 13.92 -49.69
N LEU A 77 9.69 14.61 -50.52
CA LEU A 77 11.04 15.01 -50.13
C LEU A 77 11.00 15.92 -48.92
N GLY A 78 11.83 15.63 -47.90
CA GLY A 78 11.77 16.42 -46.66
C GLY A 78 12.56 15.84 -45.50
N ALA A 79 12.49 16.56 -44.38
CA ALA A 79 12.95 16.12 -43.07
C ALA A 79 11.73 15.70 -42.21
N TYR A 80 11.88 14.59 -41.52
CA TYR A 80 10.82 13.97 -40.72
C TYR A 80 11.31 13.69 -39.32
N LEU A 81 10.55 14.16 -38.32
CA LEU A 81 10.72 13.76 -36.92
C LEU A 81 9.92 12.49 -36.68
N VAL A 82 10.59 11.46 -36.21
CA VAL A 82 9.98 10.18 -35.83
C VAL A 82 9.97 10.08 -34.31
N VAL A 83 8.80 9.87 -33.74
CA VAL A 83 8.56 9.79 -32.30
C VAL A 83 7.90 8.46 -31.96
N GLU A 84 8.42 7.73 -31.00
CA GLU A 84 7.75 6.57 -30.43
C GLU A 84 6.65 7.06 -29.47
N THR A 85 5.39 6.91 -29.87
CA THR A 85 4.21 7.40 -29.15
C THR A 85 3.46 6.31 -28.37
N GLY A 86 3.78 5.04 -28.62
CA GLY A 86 3.23 3.89 -27.91
C GLY A 86 4.35 2.90 -27.55
N PRO A 87 5.11 3.18 -26.48
CA PRO A 87 6.17 2.28 -26.04
C PRO A 87 5.59 0.94 -25.57
N LYS A 88 6.41 -0.10 -25.63
CA LYS A 88 6.09 -1.41 -25.06
C LYS A 88 6.28 -1.36 -23.53
N ASP A 89 5.33 -1.94 -22.79
CA ASP A 89 5.43 -2.04 -21.33
C ASP A 89 6.77 -2.67 -20.89
N GLY A 90 7.42 -2.06 -19.90
CA GLY A 90 8.71 -2.50 -19.39
C GLY A 90 9.92 -2.08 -20.25
N TYR A 91 9.72 -1.13 -21.17
CA TYR A 91 10.81 -0.57 -22.00
C TYR A 91 10.74 0.95 -22.04
N ASP A 92 11.91 1.58 -22.00
CA ASP A 92 12.03 3.00 -22.33
C ASP A 92 11.72 3.22 -23.81
N PRO A 93 10.94 4.25 -24.15
CA PRO A 93 10.73 4.62 -25.56
C PRO A 93 12.04 5.01 -26.22
N ALA A 94 12.14 4.75 -27.52
CA ALA A 94 13.27 5.22 -28.31
C ALA A 94 13.33 6.75 -28.32
N VAL A 95 14.54 7.29 -28.27
CA VAL A 95 14.76 8.74 -28.40
C VAL A 95 14.26 9.18 -29.79
N PRO A 96 13.47 10.25 -29.89
CA PRO A 96 13.06 10.80 -31.17
C PRO A 96 14.24 11.10 -32.07
N PHE A 97 14.09 10.83 -33.36
CA PHE A 97 15.15 11.01 -34.33
C PHE A 97 14.62 11.68 -35.63
N ILE A 98 15.55 12.25 -36.41
CA ILE A 98 15.20 12.85 -37.68
C ILE A 98 15.64 11.90 -38.81
N ALA A 99 14.72 11.61 -39.71
CA ALA A 99 14.95 10.92 -40.96
C ALA A 99 14.77 11.90 -42.14
N PHE A 100 15.57 11.72 -43.18
CA PHE A 100 15.45 12.50 -44.40
C PHE A 100 14.97 11.58 -45.54
N VAL A 101 14.12 12.11 -46.41
CA VAL A 101 13.70 11.44 -47.62
C VAL A 101 14.11 12.36 -48.79
N PRO A 102 15.04 11.97 -49.65
CA PRO A 102 15.88 10.77 -49.58
C PRO A 102 17.03 10.90 -48.58
N MET A 103 17.60 9.78 -48.16
CA MET A 103 18.88 9.73 -47.45
C MET A 103 20.03 9.43 -48.44
N THR A 104 21.24 9.82 -48.08
CA THR A 104 22.43 9.39 -48.80
C THR A 104 22.88 8.01 -48.32
N ALA A 105 23.13 7.10 -49.23
CA ALA A 105 23.74 5.79 -48.92
C ALA A 105 25.17 5.77 -49.49
N ASN A 106 26.16 5.40 -48.64
CA ASN A 106 27.50 5.09 -49.10
C ASN A 106 27.52 3.63 -49.61
N ASN A 107 27.67 3.45 -50.89
CA ASN A 107 27.99 2.13 -51.44
C ASN A 107 29.45 1.83 -51.15
N GLY A 108 29.72 1.02 -50.08
CA GLY A 108 31.08 0.65 -49.71
C GLY A 108 31.82 -0.04 -50.88
N GLY A 109 32.94 0.58 -51.34
CA GLY A 109 33.81 0.09 -52.37
C GLY A 109 34.72 1.23 -52.89
N ASP A 110 35.77 0.90 -53.63
CA ASP A 110 36.78 1.86 -54.15
C ASP A 110 36.22 2.95 -55.10
N ASN A 111 34.95 2.82 -55.55
CA ASN A 111 34.18 3.85 -56.23
C ASN A 111 33.10 4.43 -55.30
N GLN A 112 33.50 5.35 -54.45
CA GLN A 112 32.60 6.04 -53.49
C GLN A 112 31.65 6.99 -54.25
N GLY A 113 30.56 6.43 -54.80
CA GLY A 113 29.42 7.22 -55.27
C GLY A 113 28.37 7.34 -54.17
N THR A 114 27.95 8.56 -53.88
CA THR A 114 26.78 8.81 -53.05
C THR A 114 25.51 8.53 -53.86
N THR A 115 24.74 7.50 -53.49
CA THR A 115 23.43 7.25 -54.11
C THR A 115 22.31 7.78 -53.20
N TRP A 116 21.22 8.22 -53.83
CA TRP A 116 20.02 8.65 -53.10
C TRP A 116 19.16 7.42 -52.78
N ASN A 117 18.90 7.22 -51.52
CA ASN A 117 18.01 6.16 -51.03
C ASN A 117 16.64 6.78 -50.64
N TYR A 118 15.59 6.37 -51.36
CA TYR A 118 14.21 6.77 -51.09
C TYR A 118 13.49 5.76 -50.21
N ASP A 119 14.04 4.56 -50.04
CA ASP A 119 13.53 3.52 -49.12
C ASP A 119 14.30 3.58 -47.80
N VAL A 120 13.87 4.44 -46.94
CA VAL A 120 14.56 4.78 -45.68
C VAL A 120 14.16 3.85 -44.54
N HIS A 121 15.13 3.07 -44.08
CA HIS A 121 14.93 2.17 -42.91
C HIS A 121 15.53 2.77 -41.65
N ALA A 122 14.79 2.75 -40.54
CA ALA A 122 15.26 3.14 -39.23
C ALA A 122 15.10 1.99 -38.24
N PHE A 123 16.07 1.85 -37.32
CA PHE A 123 16.11 0.80 -36.31
C PHE A 123 16.19 1.42 -34.92
N PRO A 124 15.05 1.96 -34.40
CA PRO A 124 14.99 2.54 -33.05
C PRO A 124 15.39 1.53 -31.99
N LYS A 125 16.07 1.98 -30.94
CA LYS A 125 16.53 1.13 -29.85
C LYS A 125 15.72 1.43 -28.59
N ASN A 126 15.01 0.41 -28.09
CA ASN A 126 14.35 0.43 -26.81
C ASN A 126 15.23 -0.22 -25.73
N TYR A 127 15.20 0.31 -24.52
CA TYR A 127 15.97 -0.21 -23.39
C TYR A 127 14.99 -0.68 -22.32
N LYS A 128 15.26 -1.87 -21.75
CA LYS A 128 14.40 -2.45 -20.72
C LYS A 128 14.42 -1.57 -19.47
N ASP A 129 13.25 -1.19 -18.98
CA ASP A 129 13.04 -0.39 -17.76
C ASP A 129 11.68 -0.71 -17.15
N GLU A 130 11.66 -1.63 -16.19
CA GLU A 130 10.46 -2.06 -15.51
C GLU A 130 9.96 -0.99 -14.54
N GLU A 131 8.62 -0.86 -14.40
CA GLU A 131 8.02 0.04 -13.43
C GLU A 131 8.30 -0.42 -12.00
N PRO A 132 8.60 0.52 -11.09
CA PRO A 132 8.79 0.18 -9.69
C PRO A 132 7.48 -0.23 -9.03
N THR A 133 7.58 -1.03 -7.98
CA THR A 133 6.42 -1.50 -7.24
C THR A 133 6.52 -1.15 -5.77
N LYS A 134 5.36 -0.99 -5.13
CA LYS A 134 5.23 -0.87 -3.69
C LYS A 134 4.10 -1.76 -3.20
N THR A 135 4.34 -2.42 -2.09
CA THR A 135 3.34 -3.23 -1.38
C THR A 135 3.33 -2.87 0.09
N VAL A 136 2.23 -3.14 0.76
CA VAL A 136 2.11 -3.12 2.22
C VAL A 136 1.60 -4.47 2.68
N LYS A 137 2.09 -4.92 3.84
CA LYS A 137 1.54 -6.05 4.59
C LYS A 137 1.10 -5.52 5.93
N ASP A 138 -0.22 -5.41 6.12
CA ASP A 138 -0.86 -4.86 7.30
C ASP A 138 -1.95 -5.78 7.87
N LYS A 139 -2.23 -6.89 7.22
CA LYS A 139 -3.20 -7.87 7.69
C LYS A 139 -2.97 -8.23 9.16
N ASP A 140 -4.03 -8.12 9.97
CA ASP A 140 -4.05 -8.42 11.41
C ASP A 140 -3.08 -7.59 12.27
N GLN A 141 -2.57 -6.44 11.75
CA GLN A 141 -1.66 -5.58 12.50
C GLN A 141 -2.43 -4.46 13.22
N ASN A 142 -2.55 -4.58 14.54
CA ASN A 142 -3.17 -3.57 15.42
C ASN A 142 -2.12 -2.64 16.02
N ALA A 143 -2.57 -1.64 16.77
CA ALA A 143 -1.69 -0.74 17.50
C ALA A 143 -0.73 -1.52 18.42
N GLY A 144 0.56 -1.20 18.34
CA GLY A 144 1.61 -1.88 19.11
C GLY A 144 2.17 -3.15 18.46
N ASP A 145 1.52 -3.68 17.43
CA ASP A 145 2.09 -4.76 16.63
C ASP A 145 3.25 -4.23 15.78
N LYS A 146 4.24 -5.08 15.50
CA LYS A 146 5.53 -4.65 14.93
C LYS A 146 5.77 -5.10 13.49
N ASN A 147 4.74 -5.63 12.84
CA ASN A 147 4.87 -6.30 11.54
C ASN A 147 4.10 -5.59 10.42
N LEU A 148 3.85 -4.30 10.56
CA LEU A 148 3.38 -3.47 9.45
C LEU A 148 4.57 -3.20 8.52
N VAL A 149 4.57 -3.82 7.35
CA VAL A 149 5.74 -3.84 6.47
C VAL A 149 5.40 -3.25 5.11
N TYR A 150 6.15 -2.22 4.71
CA TYR A 150 6.17 -1.72 3.33
C TYR A 150 7.35 -2.32 2.58
N THR A 151 7.15 -2.63 1.32
CA THR A 151 8.23 -3.08 0.43
C THR A 151 8.22 -2.26 -0.84
N VAL A 152 9.31 -1.57 -1.12
CA VAL A 152 9.56 -0.83 -2.36
C VAL A 152 10.57 -1.61 -3.20
N THR A 153 10.25 -1.84 -4.46
CA THR A 153 11.13 -2.54 -5.39
C THR A 153 11.36 -1.68 -6.63
N GLY A 154 12.61 -1.40 -6.91
CA GLY A 154 13.07 -0.84 -8.19
C GLY A 154 13.85 -1.89 -8.97
N THR A 155 13.71 -1.90 -10.29
CA THR A 155 14.45 -2.79 -11.19
C THR A 155 15.51 -2.00 -11.94
N ALA A 156 16.74 -2.49 -11.96
CA ALA A 156 17.84 -1.87 -12.67
C ALA A 156 17.57 -1.91 -14.18
N ARG A 157 17.41 -0.71 -14.81
CA ARG A 157 17.16 -0.61 -16.25
C ARG A 157 18.35 -1.06 -17.07
N GLN A 158 18.12 -1.35 -18.32
CA GLN A 158 19.19 -1.59 -19.29
C GLN A 158 19.89 -0.26 -19.65
N LEU A 159 21.22 -0.26 -19.65
CA LEU A 159 22.03 0.85 -20.14
C LEU A 159 22.58 0.57 -21.53
N LYS A 160 23.01 1.61 -22.25
CA LYS A 160 23.73 1.47 -23.51
C LYS A 160 25.04 0.67 -23.33
N PRO A 161 25.54 0.00 -24.36
CA PRO A 161 26.84 -0.67 -24.30
C PRO A 161 27.96 0.29 -23.85
N ASN A 162 28.89 -0.23 -23.05
CA ASN A 162 30.01 0.52 -22.46
C ASN A 162 29.66 1.69 -21.54
N THR A 163 28.45 1.67 -20.97
CA THR A 163 27.96 2.66 -19.99
C THR A 163 27.98 2.06 -18.60
N LYS A 164 28.41 2.85 -17.61
CA LYS A 164 28.42 2.46 -16.20
C LYS A 164 27.18 2.98 -15.47
N ARG A 165 26.67 2.18 -14.55
CA ARG A 165 25.65 2.61 -13.60
C ARG A 165 26.36 3.26 -12.41
N THR A 166 26.02 4.51 -12.14
CA THR A 166 26.57 5.28 -11.01
C THR A 166 25.49 5.73 -10.04
N GLN A 167 24.21 5.56 -10.44
CA GLN A 167 23.06 6.03 -9.66
C GLN A 167 22.02 4.93 -9.55
N PHE A 168 21.66 4.57 -8.31
CA PHE A 168 20.43 3.86 -7.98
C PHE A 168 20.00 4.30 -6.58
N GLN A 169 18.84 4.94 -6.47
CA GLN A 169 18.32 5.45 -5.20
C GLN A 169 16.84 5.12 -5.07
N ILE A 170 16.44 4.73 -3.88
CA ILE A 170 15.04 4.56 -3.49
C ILE A 170 14.77 5.47 -2.30
N THR A 171 13.75 6.32 -2.42
CA THR A 171 13.27 7.16 -1.31
C THR A 171 11.81 6.88 -1.02
N ASP A 172 11.42 7.04 0.26
CA ASP A 172 10.04 6.88 0.71
C ASP A 172 9.78 7.79 1.92
N GLN A 173 8.68 8.53 1.90
CA GLN A 173 8.24 9.34 3.02
C GLN A 173 7.10 8.63 3.74
N ILE A 174 7.43 7.94 4.82
CA ILE A 174 6.45 7.21 5.63
C ILE A 174 5.58 8.21 6.42
N ASP A 175 4.27 7.92 6.53
CA ASP A 175 3.32 8.75 7.26
C ASP A 175 3.80 9.01 8.70
N PRO A 176 3.71 10.24 9.22
CA PRO A 176 4.17 10.59 10.57
C PRO A 176 3.44 9.87 11.70
N LYS A 177 2.27 9.26 11.45
CA LYS A 177 1.56 8.39 12.40
C LYS A 177 2.25 7.05 12.64
N LEU A 178 3.19 6.71 11.78
CA LEU A 178 4.00 5.50 11.89
C LEU A 178 5.39 5.81 12.42
N GLU A 179 5.99 4.85 13.09
CA GLU A 179 7.40 4.84 13.49
C GLU A 179 8.13 3.76 12.70
N ILE A 180 9.21 4.10 12.02
CA ILE A 180 10.07 3.12 11.37
C ILE A 180 10.87 2.39 12.45
N THR A 181 10.74 1.07 12.52
CA THR A 181 11.43 0.21 13.48
C THR A 181 12.61 -0.54 12.87
N GLY A 182 12.68 -0.59 11.54
CA GLY A 182 13.79 -1.20 10.82
C GLY A 182 13.65 -1.05 9.32
N VAL A 183 14.80 -1.02 8.65
CA VAL A 183 14.89 -1.05 7.18
C VAL A 183 15.92 -2.09 6.78
N LYS A 184 15.54 -2.98 5.84
CA LYS A 184 16.44 -3.94 5.19
C LYS A 184 16.48 -3.68 3.72
N VAL A 185 17.66 -3.80 3.12
CA VAL A 185 17.89 -3.54 1.71
C VAL A 185 18.63 -4.70 1.07
N THR A 186 18.18 -5.12 -0.12
CA THR A 186 18.92 -6.05 -0.97
C THR A 186 19.05 -5.47 -2.36
N ALA A 187 20.18 -5.72 -3.04
CA ALA A 187 20.44 -5.29 -4.40
C ALA A 187 21.06 -6.45 -5.20
N GLY A 188 20.45 -6.84 -6.31
CA GLY A 188 20.87 -8.00 -7.08
C GLY A 188 20.93 -9.29 -6.27
N GLY A 189 20.10 -9.41 -5.20
CA GLY A 189 20.07 -10.54 -4.27
C GLY A 189 21.07 -10.46 -3.13
N ASN A 190 21.97 -9.48 -3.09
CA ASN A 190 22.93 -9.28 -2.01
C ASN A 190 22.38 -8.32 -0.96
N GLU A 191 22.69 -8.56 0.32
CA GLU A 191 22.36 -7.64 1.40
C GLU A 191 23.21 -6.36 1.30
N ILE A 192 22.56 -5.21 1.40
CA ILE A 192 23.18 -3.88 1.42
C ILE A 192 23.27 -3.40 2.86
N LYS A 193 24.41 -2.84 3.24
CA LYS A 193 24.68 -2.34 4.59
C LYS A 193 24.72 -0.82 4.63
N PRO A 194 24.11 -0.19 5.66
CA PRO A 194 24.20 1.26 5.83
C PRO A 194 25.67 1.69 6.02
N GLU A 195 25.99 2.92 5.62
CA GLU A 195 27.32 3.57 5.71
C GLU A 195 28.44 2.85 4.92
N GLN A 196 28.32 1.55 4.66
CA GLN A 196 29.27 0.77 3.87
C GLN A 196 28.93 0.83 2.37
N ASP A 197 27.70 0.49 1.99
CA ASP A 197 27.26 0.30 0.61
C ASP A 197 26.37 1.45 0.10
N VAL A 198 25.92 2.34 1.01
CA VAL A 198 25.14 3.54 0.73
C VAL A 198 25.74 4.78 1.39
N ASP A 199 25.31 5.95 0.95
CA ASP A 199 25.67 7.22 1.55
C ASP A 199 24.83 7.44 2.83
N GLY A 200 25.41 7.14 4.01
CA GLY A 200 24.78 7.33 5.31
C GLY A 200 23.87 6.18 5.75
N LYS A 201 22.82 6.51 6.47
CA LYS A 201 21.82 5.57 7.01
C LYS A 201 20.70 5.34 6.02
N PHE A 202 19.99 4.20 6.14
CA PHE A 202 18.82 3.91 5.30
C PHE A 202 17.63 4.82 5.58
N TYR A 203 17.54 5.41 6.76
CA TYR A 203 16.43 6.32 7.11
C TYR A 203 16.82 7.27 8.24
N GLU A 204 16.13 8.41 8.27
CA GLU A 204 16.16 9.37 9.36
C GLU A 204 14.73 9.83 9.65
N GLY A 205 14.27 9.69 10.90
CA GLY A 205 12.87 9.93 11.25
C GLY A 205 11.93 9.04 10.45
N ASN A 206 11.04 9.66 9.66
CA ASN A 206 10.10 8.98 8.78
C ASN A 206 10.50 9.00 7.29
N LYS A 207 11.69 9.52 6.97
CA LYS A 207 12.22 9.53 5.60
C LYS A 207 13.17 8.36 5.40
N VAL A 208 12.86 7.49 4.46
CA VAL A 208 13.76 6.46 3.94
C VAL A 208 14.52 7.05 2.75
N ASP A 209 15.83 6.86 2.71
CA ASP A 209 16.70 7.28 1.62
C ASP A 209 17.83 6.27 1.45
N VAL A 210 17.70 5.42 0.46
CA VAL A 210 18.66 4.36 0.13
C VAL A 210 19.35 4.75 -1.17
N SER A 211 20.48 5.44 -1.08
CA SER A 211 21.31 5.85 -2.20
C SER A 211 22.54 4.95 -2.29
N LEU A 212 22.54 4.01 -3.24
CA LEU A 212 23.69 3.11 -3.44
C LEU A 212 24.91 3.91 -3.85
N LYS A 213 26.08 3.61 -3.26
CA LYS A 213 27.36 4.14 -3.73
C LYS A 213 27.61 3.72 -5.20
N PRO A 214 28.31 4.53 -6.00
CA PRO A 214 28.56 4.23 -7.40
C PRO A 214 29.12 2.82 -7.64
N GLU A 215 30.04 2.35 -6.80
CA GLU A 215 30.62 1.02 -6.89
C GLU A 215 29.62 -0.12 -6.60
N GLU A 216 28.59 0.13 -5.79
CA GLU A 216 27.52 -0.83 -5.55
C GLU A 216 26.48 -0.78 -6.69
N ALA A 217 26.15 0.43 -7.17
CA ALA A 217 25.26 0.60 -8.30
C ALA A 217 25.84 -0.04 -9.58
N GLU A 218 27.17 0.03 -9.80
CA GLU A 218 27.85 -0.57 -10.97
C GLU A 218 27.75 -2.11 -11.01
N LYS A 219 27.60 -2.76 -9.84
CA LYS A 219 27.42 -4.22 -9.76
C LYS A 219 26.07 -4.70 -10.30
N LEU A 220 25.07 -3.81 -10.35
CA LEU A 220 23.72 -4.16 -10.80
C LEU A 220 23.68 -4.37 -12.30
N LYS A 221 23.18 -5.54 -12.70
CA LYS A 221 22.88 -5.87 -14.09
C LYS A 221 21.45 -5.44 -14.45
N ALA A 222 21.18 -5.26 -15.72
CA ALA A 222 19.82 -5.03 -16.19
C ALA A 222 18.87 -6.14 -15.72
N GLY A 223 17.77 -5.77 -15.09
CA GLY A 223 16.80 -6.70 -14.50
C GLY A 223 17.04 -7.05 -13.03
N ASP A 224 18.20 -6.70 -12.45
CA ASP A 224 18.44 -6.88 -11.02
C ASP A 224 17.49 -5.98 -10.20
N LYS A 225 16.98 -6.52 -9.11
CA LYS A 225 16.06 -5.81 -8.22
C LYS A 225 16.80 -5.23 -7.04
N VAL A 226 16.48 -3.99 -6.71
CA VAL A 226 16.78 -3.36 -5.42
C VAL A 226 15.50 -3.32 -4.62
N VAL A 227 15.51 -3.98 -3.47
CA VAL A 227 14.34 -4.16 -2.62
C VAL A 227 14.60 -3.51 -1.27
N VAL A 228 13.74 -2.56 -0.91
CA VAL A 228 13.76 -1.87 0.39
C VAL A 228 12.55 -2.34 1.19
N THR A 229 12.79 -3.04 2.28
CA THR A 229 11.77 -3.53 3.22
C THR A 229 11.77 -2.64 4.45
N ILE A 230 10.66 -1.95 4.70
CA ILE A 230 10.50 -0.96 5.78
C ILE A 230 9.52 -1.53 6.79
N THR A 231 10.00 -1.84 7.98
CA THR A 231 9.16 -2.31 9.10
C THR A 231 8.73 -1.12 9.93
N THR A 232 7.45 -1.02 10.21
CA THR A 232 6.85 0.08 10.96
C THR A 232 5.91 -0.40 12.05
N LYS A 233 5.56 0.50 12.96
CA LYS A 233 4.47 0.34 13.92
C LYS A 233 3.68 1.64 14.07
N LEU A 234 2.41 1.55 14.48
CA LEU A 234 1.57 2.70 14.78
C LEU A 234 2.06 3.39 16.07
N LYS A 235 2.22 4.72 16.04
CA LYS A 235 2.64 5.50 17.21
C LYS A 235 1.52 5.62 18.24
N PRO A 236 1.80 5.45 19.55
CA PRO A 236 0.78 5.48 20.59
C PRO A 236 0.09 6.85 20.79
N GLU A 237 0.77 7.94 20.47
CA GLU A 237 0.23 9.30 20.58
C GLU A 237 -0.90 9.61 19.59
N PHE A 238 -1.04 8.85 18.50
CA PHE A 238 -2.13 8.99 17.56
C PHE A 238 -3.39 8.30 18.07
N LYS A 239 -4.08 8.93 19.03
CA LYS A 239 -5.30 8.41 19.68
C LYS A 239 -6.43 8.11 18.70
N ASN A 240 -6.47 8.83 17.58
CA ASN A 240 -7.49 8.73 16.55
C ASN A 240 -6.87 8.47 15.18
N ALA A 241 -5.82 7.68 15.12
CA ALA A 241 -5.21 7.30 13.86
C ALA A 241 -6.16 6.40 13.08
N THR A 242 -6.87 7.01 12.18
CA THR A 242 -7.97 6.39 11.49
C THR A 242 -7.59 6.01 10.09
N ASP A 243 -6.71 6.78 9.46
CA ASP A 243 -6.11 6.43 8.21
C ASP A 243 -4.63 6.85 8.17
N ILE A 244 -3.86 6.10 7.43
CA ILE A 244 -2.51 6.46 7.05
C ILE A 244 -2.59 7.00 5.63
N ALA A 245 -1.99 8.17 5.38
CA ALA A 245 -2.01 8.77 4.06
C ALA A 245 -1.44 7.79 3.02
N PRO A 246 -2.11 7.64 1.87
CA PRO A 246 -1.57 6.87 0.76
C PRO A 246 -0.22 7.44 0.36
N ASN A 247 0.79 6.59 0.27
CA ASN A 247 2.11 7.06 -0.11
C ASN A 247 2.74 6.26 -1.25
N THR A 248 3.72 6.88 -1.91
CA THR A 248 4.52 6.30 -2.98
C THR A 248 5.98 6.20 -2.56
N GLY A 249 6.69 5.24 -3.12
CA GLY A 249 8.15 5.27 -3.15
C GLY A 249 8.63 5.88 -4.47
N LEU A 250 9.81 6.47 -4.46
CA LEU A 250 10.45 7.07 -5.62
C LEU A 250 11.73 6.30 -5.95
N VAL A 251 11.92 5.97 -7.22
CA VAL A 251 13.12 5.27 -7.70
C VAL A 251 13.86 6.14 -8.70
N PHE A 252 15.11 6.46 -8.39
CA PHE A 252 16.03 7.19 -9.25
C PHE A 252 17.11 6.23 -9.77
N GLN A 253 17.42 6.31 -11.03
CA GLN A 253 18.53 5.57 -11.66
C GLN A 253 19.01 6.28 -12.91
N ASN A 254 20.24 6.00 -13.33
CA ASN A 254 20.80 6.61 -14.54
C ASN A 254 19.86 6.52 -15.74
N ASN A 255 19.95 7.52 -16.62
CA ASN A 255 19.40 7.41 -17.97
C ASN A 255 20.10 6.28 -18.75
N PRO A 256 19.53 5.77 -19.85
CA PRO A 256 20.16 4.71 -20.65
C PRO A 256 21.59 5.03 -21.12
N ASP A 257 21.93 6.32 -21.29
CA ASP A 257 23.27 6.78 -21.70
C ASP A 257 24.27 6.94 -20.53
N GLY A 258 23.85 6.60 -19.31
CA GLY A 258 24.67 6.67 -18.10
C GLY A 258 24.67 8.01 -17.39
N THR A 259 24.02 9.03 -17.94
CA THR A 259 23.86 10.31 -17.25
C THR A 259 22.95 10.16 -16.03
N GLU A 260 23.17 10.99 -15.01
CA GLU A 260 22.29 11.03 -13.85
C GLU A 260 20.87 11.46 -14.23
N ASN A 261 19.90 10.86 -13.58
CA ASN A 261 18.50 11.18 -13.79
C ASN A 261 17.89 11.76 -12.50
N HIS A 262 17.41 12.99 -12.58
CA HIS A 262 16.79 13.70 -11.47
C HIS A 262 15.26 13.59 -11.46
N THR A 263 14.68 12.86 -12.42
CA THR A 263 13.24 12.60 -12.49
C THR A 263 12.99 11.16 -12.06
N PRO A 264 12.42 10.92 -10.86
CA PRO A 264 12.17 9.57 -10.38
C PRO A 264 10.98 8.93 -11.10
N LYS A 265 10.96 7.59 -11.11
CA LYS A 265 9.72 6.84 -11.29
C LYS A 265 9.03 6.65 -9.95
N GLU A 266 7.72 6.88 -9.93
CA GLU A 266 6.89 6.69 -8.76
C GLU A 266 6.32 5.26 -8.74
N THR A 267 6.25 4.66 -7.55
CA THR A 267 5.52 3.42 -7.37
C THR A 267 4.00 3.68 -7.36
N PRO A 268 3.16 2.66 -7.56
CA PRO A 268 1.75 2.74 -7.18
C PRO A 268 1.59 3.14 -5.71
N LYS A 269 0.50 3.85 -5.41
CA LYS A 269 0.12 4.23 -4.04
C LYS A 269 -0.40 3.00 -3.29
N VAL A 270 0.04 2.84 -2.04
CA VAL A 270 -0.52 1.85 -1.12
C VAL A 270 -1.29 2.53 0.01
N LYS A 271 -2.32 1.86 0.49
CA LYS A 271 -3.23 2.33 1.55
C LYS A 271 -3.30 1.30 2.65
N THR A 272 -3.61 1.77 3.86
CA THR A 272 -3.85 0.95 5.04
C THR A 272 -4.77 1.71 5.98
N TYR A 273 -5.61 1.01 6.77
CA TYR A 273 -6.67 1.65 7.54
C TYR A 273 -6.79 1.05 8.93
N TRP A 274 -6.98 1.94 9.93
CA TRP A 274 -7.29 1.58 11.31
C TRP A 274 -8.50 2.34 11.79
N GLY A 275 -9.24 1.73 12.68
CA GLY A 275 -10.39 2.31 13.32
C GLY A 275 -10.41 2.01 14.81
N GLY A 276 -11.59 2.13 15.40
CA GLY A 276 -11.77 1.87 16.81
C GLY A 276 -13.22 1.56 17.17
N LEU A 277 -13.41 1.29 18.44
CA LEU A 277 -14.67 0.93 19.05
C LEU A 277 -14.97 1.89 20.20
N LYS A 278 -16.20 2.43 20.25
CA LYS A 278 -16.71 3.22 21.38
C LYS A 278 -18.07 2.68 21.80
N PHE A 279 -18.24 2.43 23.11
CA PHE A 279 -19.51 2.05 23.69
C PHE A 279 -19.61 2.53 25.14
N LYS A 280 -20.81 2.51 25.69
CA LYS A 280 -21.07 2.83 27.08
C LYS A 280 -21.47 1.56 27.84
N LYS A 281 -20.76 1.24 28.90
CA LYS A 281 -21.13 0.18 29.86
C LYS A 281 -22.17 0.71 30.84
N VAL A 282 -23.33 0.06 30.91
CA VAL A 282 -24.46 0.56 31.68
C VAL A 282 -25.15 -0.57 32.49
N ASP A 283 -25.94 -0.17 33.51
CA ASP A 283 -26.88 -1.05 34.19
C ASP A 283 -28.25 -1.07 33.49
N GLY A 284 -29.23 -1.81 34.06
CA GLY A 284 -30.59 -1.86 33.55
C GLY A 284 -31.33 -0.53 33.58
N GLY A 285 -30.88 0.43 34.39
CA GLY A 285 -31.37 1.80 34.46
C GLY A 285 -30.64 2.77 33.57
N ARG A 286 -29.69 2.29 32.71
CA ARG A 286 -28.83 3.06 31.79
C ARG A 286 -27.82 3.98 32.48
N ASN A 287 -27.54 3.77 33.78
CA ASN A 287 -26.46 4.46 34.47
C ASN A 287 -25.11 3.90 34.06
N GLY A 288 -24.11 4.77 33.88
CA GLY A 288 -22.74 4.34 33.52
C GLY A 288 -22.14 3.47 34.63
N LEU A 289 -21.43 2.41 34.22
CA LEU A 289 -20.76 1.47 35.12
C LEU A 289 -19.26 1.55 34.91
N GLU A 290 -18.53 1.96 35.97
CA GLU A 290 -17.09 2.03 36.04
C GLU A 290 -16.46 0.66 36.34
N GLY A 291 -15.25 0.40 35.82
CA GLY A 291 -14.38 -0.71 36.20
C GLY A 291 -14.72 -2.05 35.56
N ALA A 292 -15.57 -2.11 34.55
CA ALA A 292 -15.68 -3.29 33.68
C ALA A 292 -14.41 -3.45 32.86
N GLU A 293 -13.90 -4.67 32.72
CA GLU A 293 -12.72 -4.98 31.93
C GLU A 293 -13.11 -5.79 30.69
N PHE A 294 -12.53 -5.42 29.55
CA PHE A 294 -12.81 -6.04 28.25
C PHE A 294 -11.52 -6.43 27.54
N GLN A 295 -11.60 -7.51 26.76
CA GLN A 295 -10.59 -7.89 25.77
C GLN A 295 -11.24 -8.02 24.40
N ILE A 296 -10.44 -7.86 23.36
CA ILE A 296 -10.88 -8.02 21.98
C ILE A 296 -10.09 -9.18 21.35
N VAL A 297 -10.80 -10.04 20.64
CA VAL A 297 -10.23 -11.15 19.87
C VAL A 297 -10.58 -10.94 18.40
N ARG A 298 -9.63 -11.20 17.49
CA ARG A 298 -9.91 -11.24 16.06
C ARG A 298 -10.23 -12.67 15.66
N GLN A 299 -11.35 -12.86 14.99
CA GLN A 299 -11.78 -14.16 14.45
C GLN A 299 -11.70 -14.14 12.92
N ALA A 300 -11.26 -15.26 12.34
CA ALA A 300 -11.26 -15.44 10.91
C ALA A 300 -12.70 -15.53 10.36
N ALA A 301 -12.84 -15.35 9.05
CA ALA A 301 -14.12 -15.54 8.36
C ALA A 301 -14.71 -16.94 8.68
N GLY A 302 -16.01 -16.95 8.95
CA GLY A 302 -16.75 -18.20 9.27
C GLY A 302 -16.66 -18.69 10.70
N GLN A 303 -15.73 -18.20 11.54
CA GLN A 303 -15.74 -18.45 12.98
C GLN A 303 -16.80 -17.56 13.64
N LYS A 304 -17.31 -17.93 14.83
CA LYS A 304 -18.35 -17.18 15.54
C LYS A 304 -17.88 -16.76 16.92
N CYS A 305 -18.24 -15.54 17.33
CA CYS A 305 -17.95 -15.07 18.68
C CYS A 305 -18.64 -15.90 19.77
N SER A 306 -19.81 -16.46 19.47
CA SER A 306 -20.54 -17.38 20.39
C SER A 306 -19.83 -18.72 20.65
N GLU A 307 -18.83 -19.08 19.86
CA GLU A 307 -18.02 -20.29 20.08
C GLU A 307 -16.89 -20.06 21.08
N ILE A 308 -16.64 -18.81 21.48
CA ILE A 308 -15.64 -18.48 22.51
C ILE A 308 -16.21 -18.78 23.89
N ASP A 309 -15.55 -19.68 24.62
CA ASP A 309 -15.91 -19.96 26.02
C ASP A 309 -15.40 -18.83 26.93
N THR A 310 -16.22 -17.81 27.16
CA THR A 310 -15.88 -16.61 27.96
C THR A 310 -15.50 -16.94 29.41
N LYS A 311 -15.77 -18.14 29.90
CA LYS A 311 -15.40 -18.60 31.24
C LYS A 311 -13.97 -19.09 31.33
N LYS A 312 -13.35 -19.46 30.21
CA LYS A 312 -11.97 -19.95 30.12
C LYS A 312 -11.03 -18.87 29.62
N LYS A 313 -10.56 -17.99 30.51
CA LYS A 313 -9.74 -16.81 30.20
C LYS A 313 -8.48 -17.08 29.34
N ASP A 314 -7.94 -18.29 29.36
CA ASP A 314 -6.75 -18.68 28.59
C ASP A 314 -7.08 -19.35 27.25
N SER A 315 -8.36 -19.41 26.86
CA SER A 315 -8.79 -20.08 25.62
C SER A 315 -8.70 -19.20 24.37
N TRP A 316 -8.38 -17.92 24.53
CA TRP A 316 -8.24 -16.97 23.41
C TRP A 316 -6.98 -16.11 23.53
N THR A 317 -6.54 -15.54 22.41
CA THR A 317 -5.44 -14.58 22.40
C THR A 317 -6.01 -13.19 22.12
N PRO A 318 -5.93 -12.25 23.09
CA PRO A 318 -6.42 -10.90 22.87
C PRO A 318 -5.51 -10.13 21.92
N VAL A 319 -6.11 -9.27 21.08
CA VAL A 319 -5.37 -8.34 20.24
C VAL A 319 -5.01 -7.06 21.01
N ASN A 320 -3.96 -6.40 20.56
CA ASN A 320 -3.60 -5.08 21.02
C ASN A 320 -4.60 -4.02 20.51
N GLY A 321 -4.82 -2.98 21.30
CA GLY A 321 -5.50 -1.75 20.92
C GLY A 321 -4.96 -0.59 21.74
N GLN A 322 -5.48 0.60 21.54
CA GLN A 322 -5.09 1.79 22.31
C GLN A 322 -6.27 2.29 23.16
N GLN A 323 -5.99 2.56 24.43
CA GLN A 323 -6.88 3.28 25.34
C GLN A 323 -6.06 4.33 26.08
N ASP A 324 -6.52 5.59 26.10
CA ASP A 324 -5.87 6.72 26.77
C ASP A 324 -4.40 6.94 26.31
N GLY A 325 -4.12 6.69 25.03
CA GLY A 325 -2.79 6.84 24.44
C GLY A 325 -1.82 5.72 24.81
N GLN A 326 -2.28 4.63 25.41
CA GLN A 326 -1.48 3.47 25.76
C GLN A 326 -1.93 2.23 25.01
N VAL A 327 -0.96 1.43 24.53
CA VAL A 327 -1.22 0.11 23.97
C VAL A 327 -1.54 -0.88 25.08
N LYS A 328 -2.68 -1.54 24.97
CA LYS A 328 -3.20 -2.50 25.95
C LYS A 328 -3.90 -3.66 25.27
N THR A 329 -4.07 -4.76 25.98
CA THR A 329 -4.92 -5.89 25.61
C THR A 329 -6.20 -5.97 26.48
N THR A 330 -6.24 -5.20 27.58
CA THR A 330 -7.41 -5.10 28.47
C THR A 330 -7.84 -3.65 28.57
N PHE A 331 -9.10 -3.39 28.29
CA PHE A 331 -9.72 -2.07 28.23
C PHE A 331 -10.73 -1.90 29.35
N VAL A 332 -10.77 -0.73 29.98
CA VAL A 332 -11.55 -0.51 31.20
C VAL A 332 -12.59 0.59 30.98
N SER A 333 -13.81 0.39 31.50
CA SER A 333 -14.84 1.43 31.49
C SER A 333 -14.52 2.53 32.51
N GLY A 334 -14.65 3.81 32.08
CA GLY A 334 -14.48 4.98 32.91
C GLY A 334 -15.67 5.22 33.86
N GLN A 335 -15.62 6.31 34.67
CA GLN A 335 -16.65 6.66 35.62
C GLN A 335 -18.05 6.85 35.00
N ASP A 336 -18.10 7.32 33.75
CA ASP A 336 -19.35 7.48 32.97
C ASP A 336 -19.76 6.20 32.23
N GLY A 337 -19.03 5.12 32.43
CA GLY A 337 -19.19 3.84 31.72
C GLY A 337 -18.61 3.83 30.32
N ILE A 338 -18.00 4.90 29.81
CA ILE A 338 -17.49 4.96 28.46
C ILE A 338 -16.21 4.13 28.31
N VAL A 339 -16.17 3.34 27.23
CA VAL A 339 -14.99 2.61 26.76
C VAL A 339 -14.69 3.12 25.35
N THR A 340 -13.47 3.62 25.14
CA THR A 340 -12.99 4.02 23.82
C THR A 340 -11.71 3.27 23.52
N ILE A 341 -11.70 2.50 22.42
CA ILE A 341 -10.57 1.70 21.96
C ILE A 341 -10.25 2.14 20.53
N THR A 342 -8.99 2.42 20.24
CA THR A 342 -8.52 2.83 18.91
C THR A 342 -7.37 1.94 18.45
N GLY A 343 -6.93 2.13 17.21
CA GLY A 343 -5.77 1.41 16.67
C GLY A 343 -6.06 -0.05 16.32
N LEU A 344 -7.32 -0.39 16.01
CA LEU A 344 -7.70 -1.71 15.51
C LEU A 344 -7.71 -1.67 13.97
N HIS A 345 -7.05 -2.64 13.33
CA HIS A 345 -7.05 -2.76 11.88
C HIS A 345 -8.46 -3.08 11.35
N VAL A 346 -8.85 -2.50 10.21
CA VAL A 346 -10.16 -2.76 9.61
C VAL A 346 -10.29 -4.20 9.11
N ASN A 347 -11.51 -4.65 8.88
CA ASN A 347 -11.81 -6.03 8.48
C ASN A 347 -12.06 -6.19 6.98
N ASP A 348 -12.37 -5.10 6.27
CA ASP A 348 -12.75 -5.09 4.86
C ASP A 348 -11.64 -4.64 3.92
N PHE A 349 -10.45 -4.32 4.42
CA PHE A 349 -9.32 -3.89 3.62
C PHE A 349 -8.02 -4.42 4.24
N GLU A 350 -7.24 -5.20 3.49
CA GLU A 350 -5.99 -5.84 3.94
C GLU A 350 -4.98 -5.83 2.79
N ASP A 351 -3.70 -5.59 3.09
CA ASP A 351 -2.58 -5.68 2.13
C ASP A 351 -2.82 -4.86 0.85
N ASN A 352 -3.36 -3.64 1.02
CA ASN A 352 -3.74 -2.71 -0.06
C ASN A 352 -4.86 -3.21 -0.97
N ALA A 353 -5.73 -4.10 -0.52
CA ALA A 353 -6.85 -4.64 -1.29
C ALA A 353 -8.13 -4.73 -0.46
N GLU A 354 -9.28 -4.59 -1.12
CA GLU A 354 -10.58 -4.87 -0.52
C GLU A 354 -10.74 -6.38 -0.27
N VAL A 355 -11.31 -6.70 0.89
CA VAL A 355 -11.65 -8.08 1.28
C VAL A 355 -13.13 -8.30 1.06
N THR A 356 -13.49 -9.34 0.30
CA THR A 356 -14.89 -9.68 0.05
C THR A 356 -15.62 -10.04 1.35
N ALA A 357 -16.92 -9.76 1.43
CA ALA A 357 -17.71 -9.87 2.66
C ALA A 357 -17.65 -11.26 3.34
N ASP A 358 -17.53 -12.30 2.55
CA ASP A 358 -17.41 -13.70 2.97
C ASP A 358 -16.02 -14.08 3.50
N ALA A 359 -15.00 -13.32 3.12
CA ALA A 359 -13.61 -13.52 3.54
C ALA A 359 -13.18 -12.58 4.69
N GLN A 360 -14.02 -11.59 5.05
CA GLN A 360 -13.71 -10.65 6.11
C GLN A 360 -13.61 -11.32 7.47
N SER A 361 -12.53 -11.06 8.18
CA SER A 361 -12.44 -11.30 9.63
C SER A 361 -13.43 -10.42 10.39
N HIS A 362 -13.59 -10.65 11.67
CA HIS A 362 -14.37 -9.82 12.57
C HIS A 362 -13.77 -9.81 13.97
N TYR A 363 -14.24 -8.92 14.81
CA TYR A 363 -13.81 -8.83 16.19
C TYR A 363 -14.88 -9.33 17.14
N CYS A 364 -14.44 -9.91 18.26
CA CYS A 364 -15.27 -10.32 19.39
C CYS A 364 -14.83 -9.55 20.63
N LEU A 365 -15.74 -8.77 21.20
CA LEU A 365 -15.55 -8.08 22.48
C LEU A 365 -15.96 -9.01 23.62
N ILE A 366 -15.04 -9.31 24.52
CA ILE A 366 -15.25 -10.21 25.67
C ILE A 366 -15.17 -9.39 26.96
N GLU A 367 -16.19 -9.43 27.80
CA GLU A 367 -16.10 -8.90 29.15
C GLU A 367 -15.36 -9.89 30.03
N THR A 368 -14.21 -9.52 30.56
CA THR A 368 -13.37 -10.39 31.43
C THR A 368 -13.58 -10.15 32.91
N LYS A 369 -14.18 -9.01 33.25
CA LYS A 369 -14.56 -8.65 34.61
C LYS A 369 -15.77 -7.70 34.59
N ALA A 370 -16.84 -8.09 35.27
CA ALA A 370 -18.01 -7.25 35.45
C ALA A 370 -17.78 -6.20 36.55
N PRO A 371 -18.49 -5.04 36.51
CA PRO A 371 -18.54 -4.11 37.61
C PRO A 371 -19.07 -4.77 38.89
N LYS A 372 -18.72 -4.19 40.04
CA LYS A 372 -19.14 -4.73 41.33
C LYS A 372 -20.67 -4.86 41.45
N GLY A 373 -21.16 -6.05 41.81
CA GLY A 373 -22.59 -6.36 41.95
C GLY A 373 -23.32 -6.57 40.62
N LYS A 374 -22.59 -6.79 39.54
CA LYS A 374 -23.16 -7.09 38.22
C LYS A 374 -22.70 -8.46 37.75
N GLU A 375 -23.56 -9.14 36.98
CA GLU A 375 -23.23 -10.40 36.33
C GLU A 375 -22.30 -10.16 35.11
N LEU A 376 -21.36 -11.08 34.88
CA LEU A 376 -20.52 -11.07 33.69
C LEU A 376 -21.35 -11.37 32.44
N LEU A 377 -21.04 -10.72 31.31
CA LEU A 377 -21.68 -11.03 30.05
C LEU A 377 -21.41 -12.52 29.68
N PRO A 378 -22.47 -13.27 29.35
CA PRO A 378 -22.35 -14.70 29.09
C PRO A 378 -21.65 -15.00 27.75
N GLU A 379 -21.72 -14.09 26.80
CA GLU A 379 -21.24 -14.28 25.42
C GLU A 379 -20.39 -13.11 24.97
N ALA A 380 -19.47 -13.37 24.03
CA ALA A 380 -18.69 -12.35 23.35
C ALA A 380 -19.57 -11.63 22.30
N LEU A 381 -19.33 -10.35 22.11
CA LEU A 381 -20.09 -9.48 21.22
C LEU A 381 -19.34 -9.27 19.91
N GLU A 382 -19.97 -9.62 18.80
CA GLU A 382 -19.38 -9.46 17.46
C GLU A 382 -19.47 -8.01 16.99
N PHE A 383 -18.38 -7.51 16.37
CA PHE A 383 -18.38 -6.25 15.62
C PHE A 383 -17.38 -6.30 14.46
N LYS A 384 -17.58 -5.42 13.48
CA LYS A 384 -16.66 -5.20 12.35
C LYS A 384 -16.30 -3.74 12.23
N LEU A 385 -15.06 -3.49 11.78
CA LEU A 385 -14.58 -2.18 11.37
C LEU A 385 -14.42 -2.19 9.87
N VAL A 386 -15.02 -1.21 9.17
CA VAL A 386 -15.03 -1.16 7.70
C VAL A 386 -14.52 0.19 7.21
N ALA A 387 -13.58 0.14 6.27
CA ALA A 387 -12.94 1.31 5.67
C ALA A 387 -13.69 1.84 4.44
N THR A 388 -14.23 0.94 3.63
CA THR A 388 -14.82 1.26 2.31
C THR A 388 -16.17 1.96 2.38
N GLN A 389 -16.85 1.93 3.53
CA GLN A 389 -18.17 2.53 3.70
C GLN A 389 -18.14 4.03 4.03
N LYS A 390 -16.96 4.68 4.04
CA LYS A 390 -16.83 6.06 4.49
C LYS A 390 -16.33 6.99 3.39
N THR A 391 -16.87 8.21 3.38
CA THR A 391 -16.41 9.27 2.49
C THR A 391 -14.98 9.67 2.85
N PRO A 392 -14.19 10.25 1.93
CA PRO A 392 -12.82 10.69 2.20
C PRO A 392 -12.68 11.66 3.38
N GLU A 393 -13.77 12.30 3.79
CA GLU A 393 -13.82 13.31 4.85
C GLU A 393 -14.28 12.75 6.20
N SER A 394 -14.94 11.60 6.22
CA SER A 394 -15.38 10.94 7.45
C SER A 394 -14.39 9.87 7.87
N VAL A 395 -13.35 10.32 8.49
CA VAL A 395 -12.37 9.45 9.12
C VAL A 395 -13.03 8.72 10.28
N TYR A 396 -13.41 7.48 10.08
CA TYR A 396 -13.78 6.51 11.12
C TYR A 396 -14.54 7.06 12.32
N GLU A 397 -15.84 7.16 12.18
CA GLU A 397 -16.66 7.04 13.37
C GLU A 397 -16.35 5.68 14.01
N LEU A 398 -16.13 5.70 15.32
CA LEU A 398 -15.90 4.47 16.06
C LEU A 398 -17.12 3.57 15.91
N ALA A 399 -16.91 2.30 15.57
CA ALA A 399 -17.98 1.34 15.46
C ALA A 399 -18.78 1.27 16.78
N SER A 400 -20.09 1.19 16.67
CA SER A 400 -20.96 1.01 17.83
C SER A 400 -21.25 -0.48 18.01
N VAL A 401 -20.94 -1.01 19.18
CA VAL A 401 -21.35 -2.37 19.60
C VAL A 401 -22.70 -2.26 20.30
N GLN A 402 -23.63 -3.08 19.88
CA GLN A 402 -24.96 -3.12 20.47
C GLN A 402 -25.17 -4.39 21.30
N VAL A 403 -25.52 -4.20 22.58
CA VAL A 403 -26.09 -5.24 23.46
C VAL A 403 -27.32 -4.67 24.09
N GLY A 404 -28.44 -5.37 23.99
CA GLY A 404 -29.74 -4.88 24.43
C GLY A 404 -30.43 -3.97 23.41
N ALA A 405 -31.38 -3.15 23.85
CA ALA A 405 -32.28 -2.38 23.00
C ALA A 405 -31.69 -1.07 22.47
N THR A 406 -30.55 -0.60 22.99
CA THR A 406 -29.95 0.70 22.64
C THR A 406 -28.59 0.53 21.97
N PRO A 407 -28.42 1.05 20.74
CA PRO A 407 -27.14 1.03 20.08
C PRO A 407 -26.03 1.72 20.89
N GLY A 408 -24.84 1.13 20.93
CA GLY A 408 -23.67 1.68 21.62
C GLY A 408 -23.71 1.50 23.16
N GLU A 409 -24.66 0.78 23.70
CA GLU A 409 -24.73 0.44 25.13
C GLU A 409 -24.51 -1.06 25.34
N VAL A 410 -23.69 -1.39 26.33
CA VAL A 410 -23.45 -2.75 26.81
C VAL A 410 -23.98 -2.87 28.20
N VAL A 411 -25.09 -3.61 28.37
CA VAL A 411 -25.86 -3.68 29.63
C VAL A 411 -25.39 -4.89 30.45
N ASN A 412 -25.15 -4.71 31.77
CA ASN A 412 -25.05 -5.81 32.72
C ASN A 412 -26.25 -5.83 33.64
N SER A 413 -26.75 -7.04 33.89
CA SER A 413 -27.76 -7.32 34.90
C SER A 413 -27.18 -7.27 36.32
N ASP A 414 -28.02 -7.07 37.32
CA ASP A 414 -27.60 -7.21 38.70
C ASP A 414 -27.25 -8.67 39.01
N ASP A 415 -26.18 -8.85 39.78
CA ASP A 415 -25.84 -10.15 40.32
C ASP A 415 -26.90 -10.58 41.35
N THR A 416 -27.75 -11.48 40.90
CA THR A 416 -28.84 -12.06 41.75
C THR A 416 -28.40 -13.34 42.44
N THR A 417 -27.15 -13.77 42.28
CA THR A 417 -26.63 -14.91 43.03
C THR A 417 -26.65 -14.59 44.53
N PRO A 418 -27.36 -15.40 45.35
CA PRO A 418 -27.34 -15.17 46.78
C PRO A 418 -25.89 -15.17 47.27
N ASN A 419 -25.47 -14.08 47.92
CA ASN A 419 -24.20 -14.06 48.63
C ASN A 419 -24.26 -15.15 49.71
N LEU A 420 -23.91 -16.36 49.36
CA LEU A 420 -23.69 -17.38 50.39
C LEU A 420 -22.56 -16.86 51.26
N PRO A 421 -22.81 -16.66 52.58
CA PRO A 421 -21.74 -16.19 53.46
C PRO A 421 -20.55 -17.10 53.28
N MET A 422 -19.41 -16.54 52.90
CA MET A 422 -18.15 -17.27 52.84
C MET A 422 -17.92 -17.87 54.23
N THR A 423 -18.03 -19.16 54.27
CA THR A 423 -18.08 -19.99 55.47
C THR A 423 -16.76 -19.94 56.23
N GLY A 424 -16.70 -19.07 57.20
CA GLY A 424 -16.07 -19.47 58.47
C GLY A 424 -17.14 -20.22 59.27
N GLY A 425 -16.82 -21.34 59.85
CA GLY A 425 -17.58 -22.31 60.67
C GLY A 425 -19.07 -22.18 60.95
N ALA A 426 -19.67 -20.97 60.90
CA ALA A 426 -21.09 -20.75 61.11
C ALA A 426 -21.99 -21.11 59.91
N GLY A 427 -21.49 -20.97 58.66
CA GLY A 427 -22.28 -21.25 57.44
C GLY A 427 -22.49 -22.75 57.21
N VAL A 428 -21.54 -23.58 57.55
CA VAL A 428 -21.67 -25.05 57.51
C VAL A 428 -22.71 -25.50 58.52
N GLY A 429 -22.80 -24.87 59.69
CA GLY A 429 -23.82 -25.15 60.70
C GLY A 429 -25.23 -24.85 60.20
N ILE A 430 -25.47 -23.76 59.48
CA ILE A 430 -26.78 -23.41 58.91
C ILE A 430 -27.17 -24.40 57.80
N LEU A 431 -26.29 -24.74 56.91
CA LEU A 431 -26.57 -25.74 55.85
C LEU A 431 -26.83 -27.14 56.43
N ALA A 432 -26.09 -27.52 57.45
CA ALA A 432 -26.32 -28.79 58.17
C ALA A 432 -27.69 -28.78 58.89
N ALA A 433 -28.09 -27.65 59.49
CA ALA A 433 -29.41 -27.50 60.14
C ALA A 433 -30.56 -27.54 59.13
N ILE A 434 -30.42 -26.90 57.96
CA ILE A 434 -31.40 -26.98 56.88
C ILE A 434 -31.49 -28.40 56.31
N GLY A 435 -30.36 -29.04 56.08
CA GLY A 435 -30.31 -30.43 55.62
C GLY A 435 -30.96 -31.40 56.60
N ALA A 436 -30.72 -31.23 57.92
CA ALA A 436 -31.34 -32.03 58.97
C ALA A 436 -32.87 -31.78 59.05
N ALA A 437 -33.32 -30.53 58.89
CA ALA A 437 -34.75 -30.21 58.87
C ALA A 437 -35.50 -30.83 57.66
N ILE A 438 -34.86 -30.88 56.49
CA ILE A 438 -35.40 -31.51 55.25
C ILE A 438 -35.53 -33.02 55.45
N VAL A 439 -34.49 -33.66 56.04
CA VAL A 439 -34.48 -35.08 56.31
C VAL A 439 -35.54 -35.44 57.39
N ALA A 440 -35.66 -34.62 58.44
CA ALA A 440 -36.67 -34.82 59.48
C ALA A 440 -38.10 -34.66 58.92
N ALA A 441 -38.35 -33.65 58.08
CA ALA A 441 -39.64 -33.50 57.39
C ALA A 441 -39.94 -34.66 56.45
N GLY A 442 -38.96 -35.12 55.65
CA GLY A 442 -39.08 -36.28 54.76
C GLY A 442 -39.42 -37.56 55.53
N ALA A 443 -38.74 -37.81 56.68
CA ALA A 443 -39.03 -38.96 57.57
C ALA A 443 -40.42 -38.88 58.23
N TRP A 444 -40.86 -37.67 58.55
CA TRP A 444 -42.21 -37.46 59.13
C TRP A 444 -43.29 -37.70 58.08
N PHE A 445 -43.14 -37.26 56.85
CA PHE A 445 -44.08 -37.55 55.75
C PHE A 445 -44.08 -39.05 55.37
N ALA A 446 -42.90 -39.70 55.34
CA ALA A 446 -42.85 -41.11 55.06
C ALA A 446 -43.57 -41.98 56.13
N ARG A 447 -43.48 -41.58 57.41
CA ARG A 447 -44.22 -42.23 58.51
C ARG A 447 -45.72 -42.02 58.42
N ARG A 448 -46.22 -40.90 57.89
CA ARG A 448 -47.66 -40.69 57.69
C ARG A 448 -48.23 -41.44 56.51
N GLY A 449 -47.43 -41.65 55.43
CA GLY A 449 -47.86 -42.47 54.27
C GLY A 449 -47.86 -43.95 54.50
N ALA A 450 -47.29 -44.46 55.60
CA ALA A 450 -47.28 -45.89 55.95
C ALA A 450 -48.39 -46.30 56.93
N LYS A 451 -49.35 -45.41 57.19
CA LYS A 451 -50.51 -45.64 58.10
C LYS A 451 -51.87 -45.49 57.43
N ASN A 452 -51.94 -45.63 56.09
CA ASN A 452 -53.19 -45.79 55.37
C ASN A 452 -53.14 -47.12 54.60
#